data_d5933d950f9141bc5c09b3b451c031fc
#
_entry.id   d5933d950f9141bc5c09b3b451c031fc
#
_cell.length_a   1.000
_cell.length_b   1.000
_cell.length_c   1.000
_cell.angle_alpha   90.00
_cell.angle_beta   90.00
_cell.angle_gamma   90.00
#
_symmetry.space_group_name_H-M   'P 1'
#
loop_
_entity.id
_entity.type
_entity.pdbx_description
1 polymer ?
#
loop_
_entity_poly.entity_id
_entity_poly.type
_entity_poly.pdbx_seq_one_letter_code
_entity_poly.pdbx_strand_id
1 'polypeptide(L)'
;IPPRTPGLPQPGQNGDLPVNAYTLIDGKAAAARVLVQVRKDVDSLREQDIQPALAVILVGCDPASQVYVRNKILRAEEVGIRSVEHRLSPDTSTAQLLNLIATLNADRSINGILLQLPLPAHMDELRALEAIAPDKDVDGFHSQNVGGLSQGRTVLAPCTPSGCLYLLEQTCGDLRGKHAVVIGRSNM
;
A
#
# COMPACT_ATOMS: atom_id res chain seq x y z
N ILE A 1 -30.62 28.11 -17.59
CA ILE A 1 -29.36 28.35 -18.29
C ILE A 1 -28.28 27.73 -17.41
N PRO A 2 -27.56 26.65 -17.83
CA PRO A 2 -26.49 26.08 -17.04
C PRO A 2 -25.31 27.07 -17.00
N PRO A 3 -24.53 27.10 -15.91
CA PRO A 3 -23.36 27.95 -15.81
C PRO A 3 -22.31 27.54 -16.85
N ARG A 4 -21.72 28.54 -17.52
CA ARG A 4 -20.63 28.35 -18.51
C ARG A 4 -19.41 27.77 -17.81
N THR A 5 -18.98 26.62 -18.27
CA THR A 5 -17.68 26.02 -17.90
C THR A 5 -16.57 27.00 -18.34
N PRO A 6 -15.59 27.33 -17.48
CA PRO A 6 -14.41 28.06 -17.91
C PRO A 6 -13.68 27.27 -18.99
N GLY A 7 -13.40 27.91 -20.13
CA GLY A 7 -12.70 27.27 -21.25
C GLY A 7 -11.32 26.79 -20.82
N LEU A 8 -10.96 25.59 -21.28
CA LEU A 8 -9.60 25.08 -21.16
C LEU A 8 -8.64 26.05 -21.85
N PRO A 9 -7.45 26.30 -21.29
CA PRO A 9 -6.44 27.13 -21.93
C PRO A 9 -6.02 26.53 -23.27
N GLN A 10 -5.98 27.36 -24.32
CA GLN A 10 -5.60 26.98 -25.67
C GLN A 10 -4.10 26.58 -25.71
N PRO A 11 -3.71 25.50 -26.40
CA PRO A 11 -2.32 25.15 -26.56
C PRO A 11 -1.62 26.23 -27.41
N GLY A 12 -0.64 26.91 -26.81
CA GLY A 12 0.20 27.90 -27.53
C GLY A 12 0.55 29.17 -26.75
N GLN A 13 0.04 29.39 -25.54
CA GLN A 13 0.50 30.47 -24.66
C GLN A 13 1.36 29.91 -23.54
N ASN A 14 2.51 29.33 -23.87
CA ASN A 14 3.60 29.15 -22.91
C ASN A 14 4.26 30.54 -22.69
N GLY A 15 3.58 31.38 -21.91
CA GLY A 15 4.28 32.37 -21.12
C GLY A 15 5.10 31.61 -20.10
N ASP A 16 6.42 31.79 -20.09
CA ASP A 16 7.34 31.24 -19.11
C ASP A 16 6.79 31.46 -17.71
N LEU A 17 6.21 30.43 -17.11
CA LEU A 17 5.93 30.46 -15.70
C LEU A 17 7.27 30.63 -14.99
N PRO A 18 7.40 31.56 -14.05
CA PRO A 18 8.66 31.79 -13.36
C PRO A 18 9.14 30.45 -12.77
N VAL A 19 10.42 30.14 -12.91
CA VAL A 19 11.08 28.89 -12.51
C VAL A 19 10.86 28.54 -11.03
N ASN A 20 10.29 29.45 -10.24
CA ASN A 20 9.93 29.32 -8.82
C ASN A 20 8.43 29.07 -8.57
N ALA A 21 7.62 28.75 -9.59
CA ALA A 21 6.16 28.65 -9.45
C ALA A 21 5.68 27.23 -9.02
N TYR A 22 6.56 26.27 -8.85
CA TYR A 22 6.19 24.92 -8.40
C TYR A 22 6.99 24.50 -7.17
N THR A 23 6.35 23.73 -6.31
CA THR A 23 6.99 23.03 -5.19
C THR A 23 7.13 21.56 -5.55
N LEU A 24 8.37 21.06 -5.55
CA LEU A 24 8.62 19.64 -5.78
C LEU A 24 8.16 18.84 -4.55
N ILE A 25 7.29 17.86 -4.76
CA ILE A 25 6.91 16.88 -3.74
C ILE A 25 7.98 15.78 -3.76
N ASP A 26 8.92 15.83 -2.82
CA ASP A 26 10.00 14.84 -2.70
C ASP A 26 9.52 13.59 -1.97
N GLY A 27 9.02 12.62 -2.73
CA GLY A 27 8.56 11.33 -2.21
C GLY A 27 9.67 10.50 -1.54
N LYS A 28 10.96 10.64 -1.96
CA LYS A 28 12.09 9.94 -1.33
C LYS A 28 12.37 10.49 0.07
N ALA A 29 12.43 11.80 0.21
CA ALA A 29 12.59 12.44 1.51
C ALA A 29 11.40 12.14 2.44
N ALA A 30 10.18 12.13 1.91
CA ALA A 30 8.98 11.73 2.66
C ALA A 30 9.07 10.28 3.15
N ALA A 31 9.41 9.33 2.28
CA ALA A 31 9.60 7.93 2.64
C ALA A 31 10.69 7.74 3.71
N ALA A 32 11.82 8.47 3.60
CA ALA A 32 12.89 8.40 4.60
C ALA A 32 12.40 8.82 5.99
N ARG A 33 11.57 9.87 6.09
CA ARG A 33 10.98 10.29 7.38
C ARG A 33 10.06 9.22 7.96
N VAL A 34 9.22 8.59 7.12
CA VAL A 34 8.34 7.49 7.54
C VAL A 34 9.17 6.32 8.06
N LEU A 35 10.22 5.90 7.35
CA LEU A 35 11.09 4.80 7.78
C LEU A 35 11.77 5.08 9.14
N VAL A 36 12.19 6.32 9.39
CA VAL A 36 12.74 6.72 10.70
C VAL A 36 11.70 6.54 11.81
N GLN A 37 10.44 6.94 11.56
CA GLN A 37 9.37 6.77 12.55
C GLN A 37 9.04 5.31 12.78
N VAL A 38 8.86 4.53 11.71
CA VAL A 38 8.58 3.08 11.81
C VAL A 38 9.68 2.35 12.57
N ARG A 39 10.96 2.70 12.35
CA ARG A 39 12.07 2.12 13.12
C ARG A 39 11.92 2.37 14.62
N LYS A 40 11.59 3.60 15.03
CA LYS A 40 11.36 3.93 16.45
C LYS A 40 10.19 3.11 17.04
N ASP A 41 9.12 2.96 16.27
CA ASP A 41 7.95 2.19 16.69
C ASP A 41 8.32 0.70 16.86
N VAL A 42 9.12 0.14 15.94
CA VAL A 42 9.65 -1.24 16.04
C VAL A 42 10.57 -1.40 17.24
N ASP A 43 11.47 -0.45 17.49
CA ASP A 43 12.38 -0.50 18.65
C ASP A 43 11.57 -0.48 19.96
N SER A 44 10.52 0.34 20.04
CA SER A 44 9.61 0.39 21.19
C SER A 44 8.84 -0.92 21.41
N LEU A 45 8.45 -1.62 20.33
CA LEU A 45 7.83 -2.95 20.43
C LEU A 45 8.83 -4.00 20.92
N ARG A 46 10.08 -3.94 20.47
CA ARG A 46 11.15 -4.85 20.90
C ARG A 46 11.49 -4.71 22.38
N GLU A 47 11.40 -3.50 22.94
CA GLU A 47 11.54 -3.28 24.38
C GLU A 47 10.44 -4.00 25.18
N GLN A 48 9.34 -4.38 24.53
CA GLN A 48 8.23 -5.15 25.10
C GLN A 48 8.27 -6.64 24.68
N ASP A 49 9.41 -7.13 24.21
CA ASP A 49 9.60 -8.48 23.67
C ASP A 49 8.71 -8.82 22.47
N ILE A 50 8.23 -7.81 21.74
CA ILE A 50 7.43 -7.99 20.52
C ILE A 50 8.32 -7.79 19.30
N GLN A 51 8.49 -8.86 18.49
CA GLN A 51 9.18 -8.79 17.20
C GLN A 51 8.17 -8.73 16.06
N PRO A 52 7.93 -7.57 15.45
CA PRO A 52 7.01 -7.48 14.29
C PRO A 52 7.48 -8.35 13.13
N ALA A 53 6.54 -9.02 12.48
CA ALA A 53 6.84 -9.89 11.34
C ALA A 53 5.81 -9.78 10.23
N LEU A 54 6.33 -9.73 9.00
CA LEU A 54 5.58 -9.65 7.76
C LEU A 54 5.81 -10.90 6.92
N ALA A 55 4.75 -11.64 6.61
CA ALA A 55 4.78 -12.68 5.59
C ALA A 55 4.52 -12.05 4.21
N VAL A 56 5.38 -12.32 3.25
CA VAL A 56 5.27 -11.84 1.87
C VAL A 56 5.11 -13.03 0.95
N ILE A 57 3.98 -13.11 0.26
CA ILE A 57 3.66 -14.20 -0.65
C ILE A 57 3.81 -13.70 -2.10
N LEU A 58 4.62 -14.39 -2.89
CA LEU A 58 4.78 -14.18 -4.32
C LEU A 58 4.45 -15.48 -5.04
N VAL A 59 3.51 -15.44 -5.99
CA VAL A 59 3.16 -16.59 -6.83
C VAL A 59 3.63 -16.32 -8.26
N GLY A 60 4.45 -17.24 -8.78
CA GLY A 60 4.99 -17.11 -10.12
C GLY A 60 6.31 -16.34 -10.18
N CYS A 61 6.66 -15.91 -11.39
CA CYS A 61 7.98 -15.38 -11.69
C CYS A 61 7.94 -14.04 -12.46
N ASP A 62 6.84 -13.27 -12.34
CA ASP A 62 6.75 -11.95 -12.97
C ASP A 62 7.90 -11.05 -12.51
N PRO A 63 8.73 -10.51 -13.44
CA PRO A 63 9.93 -9.74 -13.08
C PRO A 63 9.61 -8.46 -12.29
N ALA A 64 8.51 -7.78 -12.59
CA ALA A 64 8.12 -6.57 -11.89
C ALA A 64 7.74 -6.88 -10.44
N SER A 65 6.91 -7.91 -10.24
CA SER A 65 6.52 -8.39 -8.90
C SER A 65 7.72 -8.80 -8.05
N GLN A 66 8.72 -9.48 -8.65
CA GLN A 66 9.95 -9.84 -7.94
C GLN A 66 10.74 -8.61 -7.45
N VAL A 67 10.83 -7.56 -8.27
CA VAL A 67 11.49 -6.30 -7.87
C VAL A 67 10.73 -5.63 -6.73
N TYR A 68 9.39 -5.55 -6.81
CA TYR A 68 8.55 -4.97 -5.76
C TYR A 68 8.67 -5.74 -4.44
N VAL A 69 8.57 -7.07 -4.48
CA VAL A 69 8.72 -7.91 -3.29
C VAL A 69 10.09 -7.73 -2.65
N ARG A 70 11.16 -7.78 -3.43
CA ARG A 70 12.52 -7.54 -2.92
C ARG A 70 12.65 -6.19 -2.23
N ASN A 71 12.12 -5.12 -2.84
CA ASN A 71 12.18 -3.79 -2.25
C ASN A 71 11.36 -3.70 -0.97
N LYS A 72 10.17 -4.31 -0.91
CA LYS A 72 9.33 -4.37 0.29
C LYS A 72 10.05 -5.08 1.44
N ILE A 73 10.66 -6.23 1.17
CA ILE A 73 11.45 -7.00 2.15
C ILE A 73 12.63 -6.17 2.66
N LEU A 74 13.43 -5.60 1.77
CA LEU A 74 14.58 -4.77 2.15
C LEU A 74 14.16 -3.59 3.06
N ARG A 75 13.05 -2.93 2.76
CA ARG A 75 12.55 -1.81 3.58
C ARG A 75 12.00 -2.28 4.93
N ALA A 76 11.31 -3.42 4.97
CA ALA A 76 10.85 -4.01 6.23
C ALA A 76 12.03 -4.38 7.13
N GLU A 77 13.05 -5.04 6.60
CA GLU A 77 14.26 -5.42 7.33
C GLU A 77 15.08 -4.20 7.79
N GLU A 78 15.18 -3.17 6.93
CA GLU A 78 15.84 -1.91 7.26
C GLU A 78 15.29 -1.27 8.53
N VAL A 79 13.99 -1.34 8.75
CA VAL A 79 13.33 -0.80 9.96
C VAL A 79 13.20 -1.81 11.09
N GLY A 80 13.67 -3.03 10.88
CA GLY A 80 13.71 -4.07 11.90
C GLY A 80 12.50 -4.98 11.97
N ILE A 81 11.60 -4.94 10.98
CA ILE A 81 10.52 -5.91 10.82
C ILE A 81 11.08 -7.20 10.24
N ARG A 82 10.81 -8.34 10.86
CA ARG A 82 11.19 -9.66 10.34
C ARG A 82 10.35 -9.99 9.10
N SER A 83 11.00 -10.27 7.98
CA SER A 83 10.32 -10.68 6.75
C SER A 83 10.39 -12.19 6.55
N VAL A 84 9.27 -12.81 6.21
CA VAL A 84 9.15 -14.24 5.88
C VAL A 84 8.63 -14.33 4.45
N GLU A 85 9.51 -14.64 3.51
CA GLU A 85 9.16 -14.73 2.10
C GLU A 85 8.69 -16.14 1.73
N HIS A 86 7.54 -16.21 1.04
CA HIS A 86 6.99 -17.44 0.46
C HIS A 86 6.93 -17.28 -1.07
N ARG A 87 7.86 -17.94 -1.76
CA ARG A 87 7.87 -18.01 -3.23
C ARG A 87 7.19 -19.29 -3.69
N LEU A 88 6.06 -19.13 -4.36
CA LEU A 88 5.28 -20.24 -4.89
C LEU A 88 5.47 -20.36 -6.41
N SER A 89 5.46 -21.59 -6.90
CA SER A 89 5.51 -21.88 -8.34
C SER A 89 4.35 -21.22 -9.08
N PRO A 90 4.52 -20.83 -10.36
CA PRO A 90 3.41 -20.38 -11.20
C PRO A 90 2.31 -21.43 -11.36
N ASP A 91 2.62 -22.72 -11.17
CA ASP A 91 1.67 -23.84 -11.25
C ASP A 91 0.96 -24.13 -9.92
N THR A 92 1.22 -23.33 -8.88
CA THR A 92 0.56 -23.47 -7.57
C THR A 92 -0.95 -23.36 -7.72
N SER A 93 -1.70 -24.30 -7.15
CA SER A 93 -3.16 -24.23 -7.18
C SER A 93 -3.70 -23.20 -6.20
N THR A 94 -4.91 -22.67 -6.46
CA THR A 94 -5.62 -21.79 -5.52
C THR A 94 -5.76 -22.45 -4.14
N ALA A 95 -6.03 -23.75 -4.08
CA ALA A 95 -6.16 -24.47 -2.80
C ALA A 95 -4.85 -24.47 -1.98
N GLN A 96 -3.70 -24.62 -2.64
CA GLN A 96 -2.39 -24.53 -1.96
C GLN A 96 -2.12 -23.14 -1.43
N LEU A 97 -2.42 -22.10 -2.20
CA LEU A 97 -2.30 -20.71 -1.76
C LEU A 97 -3.21 -20.43 -0.54
N LEU A 98 -4.47 -20.85 -0.60
CA LEU A 98 -5.42 -20.67 0.51
C LEU A 98 -4.98 -21.40 1.77
N ASN A 99 -4.41 -22.59 1.67
CA ASN A 99 -3.87 -23.34 2.80
C ASN A 99 -2.65 -22.63 3.43
N LEU A 100 -1.76 -22.04 2.61
CA LEU A 100 -0.67 -21.21 3.12
C LEU A 100 -1.21 -19.98 3.87
N ILE A 101 -2.16 -19.27 3.28
CA ILE A 101 -2.79 -18.09 3.91
C ILE A 101 -3.45 -18.49 5.26
N ALA A 102 -4.18 -19.61 5.30
CA ALA A 102 -4.79 -20.09 6.54
C ALA A 102 -3.73 -20.41 7.62
N THR A 103 -2.60 -21.01 7.24
CA THR A 103 -1.48 -21.26 8.15
C THR A 103 -0.90 -19.96 8.70
N LEU A 104 -0.67 -18.95 7.84
CA LEU A 104 -0.14 -17.65 8.24
C LEU A 104 -1.13 -16.84 9.10
N ASN A 105 -2.43 -16.97 8.83
CA ASN A 105 -3.47 -16.37 9.69
C ASN A 105 -3.42 -16.93 11.10
N ALA A 106 -3.21 -18.25 11.23
CA ALA A 106 -3.14 -18.93 12.54
C ALA A 106 -1.80 -18.70 13.28
N ASP A 107 -0.75 -18.31 12.56
CA ASP A 107 0.58 -18.08 13.16
C ASP A 107 0.62 -16.75 13.91
N ARG A 108 0.72 -16.83 15.25
CA ARG A 108 0.81 -15.65 16.12
C ARG A 108 2.13 -14.89 15.99
N SER A 109 3.15 -15.50 15.41
CA SER A 109 4.44 -14.83 15.15
C SER A 109 4.44 -13.99 13.88
N ILE A 110 3.36 -14.03 13.08
CA ILE A 110 3.14 -13.22 11.87
C ILE A 110 2.07 -12.17 12.16
N ASN A 111 2.43 -10.91 12.05
CA ASN A 111 1.56 -9.77 12.33
C ASN A 111 0.90 -9.18 11.09
N GLY A 112 1.50 -9.39 9.91
CA GLY A 112 0.95 -8.95 8.64
C GLY A 112 1.21 -9.94 7.52
N ILE A 113 0.31 -9.99 6.54
CA ILE A 113 0.40 -10.81 5.34
C ILE A 113 0.26 -9.89 4.13
N LEU A 114 1.23 -9.99 3.23
CA LEU A 114 1.25 -9.29 1.96
C LEU A 114 1.17 -10.32 0.84
N LEU A 115 0.11 -10.29 0.05
CA LEU A 115 -0.04 -11.08 -1.16
C LEU A 115 0.29 -10.20 -2.37
N GLN A 116 1.43 -10.46 -3.00
CA GLN A 116 1.85 -9.66 -4.16
C GLN A 116 0.99 -9.99 -5.38
N LEU A 117 0.34 -8.96 -5.91
CA LEU A 117 -0.42 -9.02 -7.15
C LEU A 117 0.45 -8.60 -8.36
N PRO A 118 0.06 -9.02 -9.60
CA PRO A 118 -1.06 -9.90 -9.92
C PRO A 118 -0.78 -11.38 -9.62
N LEU A 119 -1.83 -12.16 -9.41
CA LEU A 119 -1.75 -13.62 -9.36
C LEU A 119 -1.77 -14.23 -10.78
N PRO A 120 -1.28 -15.48 -10.96
CA PRO A 120 -1.49 -16.21 -12.20
C PRO A 120 -2.97 -16.31 -12.60
N ALA A 121 -3.27 -16.20 -13.90
CA ALA A 121 -4.64 -16.08 -14.43
C ALA A 121 -5.60 -17.22 -14.06
N HIS A 122 -5.08 -18.39 -13.65
CA HIS A 122 -5.89 -19.53 -13.20
C HIS A 122 -6.34 -19.42 -11.72
N MET A 123 -5.85 -18.43 -10.99
CA MET A 123 -6.18 -18.21 -9.59
C MET A 123 -7.32 -17.21 -9.43
N ASP A 124 -8.14 -17.43 -8.43
CA ASP A 124 -9.15 -16.48 -7.98
C ASP A 124 -8.51 -15.48 -7.00
N GLU A 125 -8.14 -14.32 -7.53
CA GLU A 125 -7.48 -13.25 -6.78
C GLU A 125 -8.34 -12.71 -5.65
N LEU A 126 -9.63 -12.49 -5.92
CA LEU A 126 -10.57 -11.97 -4.91
C LEU A 126 -10.69 -12.95 -3.74
N ARG A 127 -10.84 -14.25 -4.04
CA ARG A 127 -10.92 -15.29 -3.03
C ARG A 127 -9.64 -15.39 -2.19
N ALA A 128 -8.48 -15.18 -2.82
CA ALA A 128 -7.20 -15.19 -2.10
C ALA A 128 -7.06 -13.98 -1.16
N LEU A 129 -7.45 -12.78 -1.61
CA LEU A 129 -7.45 -11.58 -0.79
C LEU A 129 -8.43 -11.69 0.39
N GLU A 130 -9.64 -12.18 0.16
CA GLU A 130 -10.65 -12.41 1.22
C GLU A 130 -10.28 -13.53 2.20
N ALA A 131 -9.31 -14.38 1.88
CA ALA A 131 -8.82 -15.39 2.79
C ALA A 131 -7.80 -14.86 3.81
N ILE A 132 -7.20 -13.71 3.58
CA ILE A 132 -6.30 -13.06 4.55
C ILE A 132 -7.15 -12.51 5.70
N ALA A 133 -6.73 -12.75 6.94
CA ALA A 133 -7.42 -12.17 8.09
C ALA A 133 -7.38 -10.63 8.02
N PRO A 134 -8.51 -9.92 8.21
CA PRO A 134 -8.57 -8.47 8.05
C PRO A 134 -7.58 -7.69 8.89
N ASP A 135 -7.24 -8.19 10.08
CA ASP A 135 -6.25 -7.62 10.99
C ASP A 135 -4.79 -7.89 10.59
N LYS A 136 -4.57 -8.80 9.62
CA LYS A 136 -3.26 -9.08 9.02
C LYS A 136 -3.12 -8.62 7.57
N ASP A 137 -4.19 -8.10 6.96
CA ASP A 137 -4.21 -7.60 5.59
C ASP A 137 -3.53 -6.22 5.52
N VAL A 138 -2.20 -6.22 5.32
CA VAL A 138 -1.41 -4.98 5.33
C VAL A 138 -1.62 -4.10 4.11
N ASP A 139 -2.19 -4.62 3.03
CA ASP A 139 -2.53 -3.83 1.84
C ASP A 139 -3.95 -3.23 1.91
N GLY A 140 -4.79 -3.65 2.89
CA GLY A 140 -6.12 -3.11 3.13
C GLY A 140 -7.14 -3.45 2.04
N PHE A 141 -6.98 -4.59 1.35
CA PHE A 141 -7.84 -5.00 0.22
C PHE A 141 -9.01 -5.88 0.63
N HIS A 142 -8.97 -6.47 1.82
CA HIS A 142 -10.07 -7.28 2.34
C HIS A 142 -11.35 -6.44 2.45
N SER A 143 -12.50 -6.99 2.07
CA SER A 143 -13.78 -6.27 2.03
C SER A 143 -14.17 -5.64 3.36
N GLN A 144 -13.82 -6.25 4.49
CA GLN A 144 -14.04 -5.67 5.83
C GLN A 144 -13.21 -4.41 6.05
N ASN A 145 -11.95 -4.35 5.57
CA ASN A 145 -11.11 -3.17 5.67
C ASN A 145 -11.63 -2.06 4.76
N VAL A 146 -11.96 -2.38 3.50
CA VAL A 146 -12.56 -1.43 2.54
C VAL A 146 -13.89 -0.88 3.06
N GLY A 147 -14.77 -1.75 3.55
CA GLY A 147 -16.06 -1.35 4.12
C GLY A 147 -15.90 -0.52 5.39
N GLY A 148 -14.96 -0.90 6.26
CA GLY A 148 -14.62 -0.15 7.47
C GLY A 148 -14.11 1.26 7.15
N LEU A 149 -13.19 1.37 6.19
CA LEU A 149 -12.65 2.66 5.73
C LEU A 149 -13.76 3.57 5.19
N SER A 150 -14.66 3.02 4.36
CA SER A 150 -15.83 3.74 3.82
C SER A 150 -16.78 4.26 4.91
N GLN A 151 -16.82 3.58 6.07
CA GLN A 151 -17.62 3.96 7.23
C GLN A 151 -16.87 4.84 8.24
N GLY A 152 -15.64 5.24 7.95
CA GLY A 152 -14.80 6.03 8.86
C GLY A 152 -14.30 5.26 10.09
N ARG A 153 -14.24 3.93 10.03
CA ARG A 153 -13.68 3.09 11.10
C ARG A 153 -12.15 3.05 11.01
N THR A 154 -11.50 2.82 12.13
CA THR A 154 -10.06 2.55 12.16
C THR A 154 -9.81 1.12 11.67
N VAL A 155 -9.22 0.99 10.50
CA VAL A 155 -8.89 -0.26 9.82
C VAL A 155 -7.52 -0.13 9.15
N LEU A 156 -6.97 -1.25 8.66
CA LEU A 156 -5.83 -1.20 7.75
C LEU A 156 -6.29 -0.61 6.41
N ALA A 157 -5.72 0.55 6.06
CA ALA A 157 -6.06 1.26 4.84
C ALA A 157 -5.04 0.98 3.73
N PRO A 158 -5.45 1.00 2.44
CA PRO A 158 -4.54 0.79 1.33
C PRO A 158 -3.35 1.77 1.35
N CYS A 159 -2.15 1.22 1.13
CA CYS A 159 -0.90 1.99 1.27
C CYS A 159 -0.77 3.11 0.24
N THR A 160 -1.20 2.89 -1.00
CA THR A 160 -1.06 3.89 -2.09
C THR A 160 -1.87 5.15 -1.81
N PRO A 161 -3.20 5.12 -1.56
CA PRO A 161 -3.95 6.32 -1.21
C PRO A 161 -3.49 6.95 0.10
N SER A 162 -3.08 6.14 1.10
CA SER A 162 -2.52 6.65 2.35
C SER A 162 -1.23 7.44 2.12
N GLY A 163 -0.35 6.95 1.24
CA GLY A 163 0.87 7.66 0.84
C GLY A 163 0.58 8.95 0.08
N CYS A 164 -0.42 8.94 -0.82
CA CYS A 164 -0.88 10.16 -1.50
C CYS A 164 -1.39 11.20 -0.50
N LEU A 165 -2.24 10.79 0.44
CA LEU A 165 -2.77 11.67 1.48
C LEU A 165 -1.64 12.26 2.34
N TYR A 166 -0.71 11.43 2.79
CA TYR A 166 0.47 11.87 3.53
C TYR A 166 1.26 12.95 2.79
N LEU A 167 1.55 12.75 1.50
CA LEU A 167 2.27 13.73 0.69
C LEU A 167 1.49 15.04 0.51
N LEU A 168 0.17 14.96 0.33
CA LEU A 168 -0.69 16.13 0.21
C LEU A 168 -0.74 16.93 1.52
N GLU A 169 -0.88 16.29 2.66
CA GLU A 169 -0.88 16.93 3.98
C GLU A 169 0.47 17.62 4.25
N GLN A 170 1.59 16.95 3.93
CA GLN A 170 2.93 17.53 4.07
C GLN A 170 3.16 18.76 3.19
N THR A 171 2.50 18.83 2.02
CA THR A 171 2.71 19.89 1.03
C THR A 171 1.69 21.01 1.15
N CYS A 172 0.43 20.66 1.39
CA CYS A 172 -0.70 21.59 1.36
C CYS A 172 -1.24 21.95 2.76
N GLY A 173 -0.76 21.27 3.80
CA GLY A 173 -1.31 21.40 5.17
C GLY A 173 -2.75 20.90 5.27
N ASP A 174 -3.61 21.65 5.94
CA ASP A 174 -5.02 21.28 6.10
C ASP A 174 -5.74 21.21 4.75
N LEU A 175 -6.32 20.06 4.47
CA LEU A 175 -7.01 19.76 3.20
C LEU A 175 -8.51 20.08 3.27
N ARG A 176 -9.05 20.44 4.43
CA ARG A 176 -10.48 20.76 4.58
C ARG A 176 -10.88 21.92 3.68
N GLY A 177 -11.98 21.78 2.97
CA GLY A 177 -12.51 22.80 2.04
C GLY A 177 -11.73 22.95 0.73
N LYS A 178 -10.66 22.17 0.51
CA LYS A 178 -9.95 22.19 -0.77
C LYS A 178 -10.70 21.38 -1.82
N HIS A 179 -10.59 21.81 -3.08
CA HIS A 179 -11.16 21.11 -4.21
C HIS A 179 -10.16 20.06 -4.70
N ALA A 180 -10.55 18.79 -4.68
CA ALA A 180 -9.76 17.67 -5.18
C ALA A 180 -10.38 17.06 -6.43
N VAL A 181 -9.55 16.70 -7.41
CA VAL A 181 -9.95 15.94 -8.61
C VAL A 181 -9.16 14.63 -8.64
N VAL A 182 -9.86 13.52 -8.70
CA VAL A 182 -9.25 12.19 -8.78
C VAL A 182 -9.50 11.63 -10.19
N ILE A 183 -8.42 11.25 -10.88
CA ILE A 183 -8.47 10.63 -12.21
C ILE A 183 -8.12 9.16 -12.04
N GLY A 184 -9.11 8.29 -12.14
CA GLY A 184 -8.99 6.85 -11.95
C GLY A 184 -10.28 6.24 -11.44
N ARG A 185 -10.34 4.91 -11.46
CA ARG A 185 -11.49 4.12 -10.97
C ARG A 185 -11.08 2.75 -10.44
N SER A 186 -9.84 2.58 -10.01
CA SER A 186 -9.43 1.34 -9.34
C SER A 186 -10.06 1.27 -7.94
N ASN A 187 -10.17 0.06 -7.40
CA ASN A 187 -10.63 -0.16 -6.03
C ASN A 187 -9.52 0.08 -4.99
N MET A 188 -8.36 0.55 -5.47
CA MET A 188 -7.17 0.88 -4.66
C MET A 188 -7.00 2.37 -4.54
#